data_81414e176f2d14693c3f355bb86c84e4
#
_entry.id   81414e176f2d14693c3f355bb86c84e4
#
_cell.length_a   1.000
_cell.length_b   1.000
_cell.length_c   1.000
_cell.angle_alpha   90.00
_cell.angle_beta   90.00
_cell.angle_gamma   90.00
#
_symmetry.space_group_name_H-M   'P 1'
#
loop_
_entity.id
_entity.type
_entity.pdbx_description
1 polymer ?
#
loop_
_entity_poly.entity_id
_entity_poly.type
_entity_poly.pdbx_seq_one_letter_code
_entity_poly.pdbx_strand_id
1 'polypeptide(L)'
;MSNDSSPQHSSSNPQESSKLDVVGVRVEMPSSQPIVLLKEIDGTRFLPIWIGAVEATAIAFAQQGVAPPRPLTHDLLKDVIAATGNSVSQVHLTGIKNGVFYAELLFDNGVEVSARPSDAIALALRTGAPIYGSNALLAEAGIEMNEEGEVSPDDSAGSGNEGEVERFREFLDQIDPEDFAI
;
A
#
# COMPACT_ATOMS: atom_id res chain seq x y z
N MET A 1 -23.41 -30.15 24.52
CA MET A 1 -22.02 -29.98 24.08
C MET A 1 -22.04 -28.86 23.04
N SER A 2 -21.89 -27.64 23.52
CA SER A 2 -21.94 -26.42 22.67
C SER A 2 -20.52 -26.05 22.31
N ASN A 3 -20.24 -26.09 21.00
CA ASN A 3 -18.92 -25.73 20.47
C ASN A 3 -18.95 -24.22 20.20
N ASP A 4 -18.46 -23.45 21.14
CA ASP A 4 -18.28 -22.01 21.03
C ASP A 4 -16.95 -21.76 20.31
N SER A 5 -17.03 -21.55 19.00
CA SER A 5 -15.90 -21.12 18.18
C SER A 5 -15.98 -19.61 17.99
N SER A 6 -15.53 -18.89 19.01
CA SER A 6 -15.28 -17.45 18.88
C SER A 6 -14.15 -17.22 17.88
N PRO A 7 -14.29 -16.30 16.92
CA PRO A 7 -13.18 -15.91 16.05
C PRO A 7 -12.11 -15.23 16.90
N GLN A 8 -10.90 -15.77 16.85
CA GLN A 8 -9.73 -15.13 17.47
C GLN A 8 -9.43 -13.85 16.69
N HIS A 9 -9.70 -12.71 17.31
CA HIS A 9 -9.20 -11.42 16.86
C HIS A 9 -7.67 -11.44 16.91
N SER A 10 -7.06 -11.50 15.75
CA SER A 10 -5.62 -11.32 15.58
C SER A 10 -5.31 -9.84 15.78
N SER A 11 -5.12 -9.45 17.04
CA SER A 11 -4.55 -8.12 17.34
C SER A 11 -3.13 -8.09 16.77
N SER A 12 -2.94 -7.38 15.66
CA SER A 12 -1.63 -7.16 15.05
C SER A 12 -0.74 -6.44 16.06
N ASN A 13 0.26 -7.17 16.55
CA ASN A 13 1.25 -6.66 17.47
C ASN A 13 2.06 -5.55 16.76
N PRO A 14 2.20 -4.33 17.33
CA PRO A 14 2.98 -3.25 16.72
C PRO A 14 4.45 -3.61 16.43
N GLN A 15 4.98 -4.67 17.04
CA GLN A 15 6.34 -5.19 16.79
C GLN A 15 6.47 -6.03 15.51
N GLU A 16 5.36 -6.34 14.84
CA GLU A 16 5.33 -7.16 13.63
C GLU A 16 5.03 -6.36 12.36
N SER A 17 5.01 -5.04 12.42
CA SER A 17 4.70 -4.17 11.29
C SER A 17 5.58 -2.93 11.27
N SER A 18 5.96 -2.51 10.07
CA SER A 18 6.71 -1.28 9.81
C SER A 18 5.80 -0.20 9.25
N LYS A 19 6.06 1.05 9.65
CA LYS A 19 5.34 2.20 9.11
C LYS A 19 5.83 2.51 7.70
N LEU A 20 4.86 2.76 6.81
CA LEU A 20 5.11 3.02 5.40
C LEU A 20 4.67 4.43 5.02
N ASP A 21 5.40 5.03 4.08
CA ASP A 21 5.01 6.26 3.40
C ASP A 21 4.74 6.00 1.93
N VAL A 22 3.83 6.78 1.32
CA VAL A 22 3.49 6.66 -0.10
C VAL A 22 4.43 7.54 -0.90
N VAL A 23 5.37 6.91 -1.61
CA VAL A 23 6.32 7.62 -2.48
C VAL A 23 5.60 8.23 -3.68
N GLY A 24 4.73 7.45 -4.32
CA GLY A 24 3.94 7.94 -5.45
C GLY A 24 3.35 6.82 -6.30
N VAL A 25 2.67 7.24 -7.36
CA VAL A 25 2.15 6.36 -8.40
C VAL A 25 3.00 6.50 -9.65
N ARG A 26 3.34 5.37 -10.25
CA ARG A 26 4.09 5.28 -11.51
C ARG A 26 3.31 4.42 -12.50
N VAL A 27 3.64 4.52 -13.76
CA VAL A 27 3.09 3.66 -14.82
C VAL A 27 4.23 2.80 -15.35
N GLU A 28 4.10 1.49 -15.21
CA GLU A 28 5.06 0.54 -15.76
C GLU A 28 4.96 0.48 -17.29
N MET A 29 6.10 0.58 -17.96
CA MET A 29 6.18 0.42 -19.41
C MET A 29 6.87 -0.93 -19.72
N PRO A 30 6.43 -1.70 -20.73
CA PRO A 30 5.42 -1.36 -21.74
C PRO A 30 3.97 -1.75 -21.37
N SER A 31 3.74 -2.37 -20.19
CA SER A 31 2.42 -2.91 -19.81
C SER A 31 1.37 -1.80 -19.61
N SER A 32 1.81 -0.55 -19.37
CA SER A 32 0.97 0.58 -18.98
C SER A 32 0.15 0.34 -17.71
N GLN A 33 0.63 -0.56 -16.83
CA GLN A 33 0.01 -0.83 -15.55
C GLN A 33 0.48 0.16 -14.48
N PRO A 34 -0.45 0.80 -13.75
CA PRO A 34 -0.07 1.66 -12.63
C PRO A 34 0.43 0.84 -11.44
N ILE A 35 1.48 1.37 -10.79
CA ILE A 35 2.04 0.86 -9.55
C ILE A 35 2.00 1.98 -8.51
N VAL A 36 1.54 1.69 -7.30
CA VAL A 36 1.81 2.53 -6.14
C VAL A 36 3.04 2.00 -5.43
N LEU A 37 3.99 2.88 -5.16
CA LEU A 37 5.22 2.57 -4.45
C LEU A 37 5.15 3.12 -3.03
N LEU A 38 5.32 2.24 -2.05
CA LEU A 38 5.44 2.61 -0.65
C LEU A 38 6.89 2.39 -0.18
N LYS A 39 7.34 3.18 0.79
CA LYS A 39 8.66 3.08 1.39
C LYS A 39 8.54 2.88 2.89
N GLU A 40 9.31 1.98 3.45
CA GLU A 40 9.50 1.84 4.90
C GLU A 40 10.19 3.09 5.45
N ILE A 41 9.58 3.74 6.46
CA ILE A 41 10.07 5.02 6.97
C ILE A 41 11.42 4.87 7.66
N ASP A 42 11.54 3.82 8.50
CA ASP A 42 12.74 3.56 9.30
C ASP A 42 13.60 2.42 8.69
N GLY A 43 13.46 2.16 7.38
CA GLY A 43 14.15 1.08 6.70
C GLY A 43 14.51 1.41 5.25
N THR A 44 15.03 0.39 4.56
CA THR A 44 15.50 0.49 3.17
C THR A 44 14.52 -0.15 2.17
N ARG A 45 13.46 -0.82 2.67
CA ARG A 45 12.56 -1.59 1.83
C ARG A 45 11.49 -0.71 1.18
N PHE A 46 11.20 -1.04 -0.05
CA PHE A 46 10.09 -0.49 -0.83
C PHE A 46 9.09 -1.59 -1.13
N LEU A 47 7.81 -1.26 -1.16
CA LEU A 47 6.73 -2.18 -1.48
C LEU A 47 5.99 -1.68 -2.72
N PRO A 48 6.21 -2.29 -3.89
CA PRO A 48 5.44 -2.00 -5.09
C PRO A 48 4.13 -2.77 -5.06
N ILE A 49 3.02 -2.12 -5.42
CA ILE A 49 1.70 -2.76 -5.53
C ILE A 49 1.07 -2.34 -6.85
N TRP A 50 0.80 -3.30 -7.73
CA TRP A 50 0.06 -3.06 -8.98
C TRP A 50 -1.39 -2.73 -8.67
N ILE A 51 -1.90 -1.65 -9.26
CA ILE A 51 -3.23 -1.12 -8.99
C ILE A 51 -3.97 -0.78 -10.29
N GLY A 52 -5.28 -0.58 -10.21
CA GLY A 52 -6.07 -0.13 -11.36
C GLY A 52 -5.85 1.36 -11.65
N ALA A 53 -6.08 1.78 -12.90
CA ALA A 53 -5.89 3.16 -13.33
C ALA A 53 -6.81 4.16 -12.58
N VAL A 54 -8.01 3.72 -12.20
CA VAL A 54 -8.96 4.55 -11.43
C VAL A 54 -8.44 4.79 -10.02
N GLU A 55 -7.95 3.75 -9.36
CA GLU A 55 -7.37 3.81 -8.02
C GLU A 55 -6.06 4.61 -8.04
N ALA A 56 -5.24 4.44 -9.07
CA ALA A 56 -4.03 5.23 -9.29
C ALA A 56 -4.33 6.73 -9.36
N THR A 57 -5.35 7.12 -10.12
CA THR A 57 -5.82 8.51 -10.21
C THR A 57 -6.30 9.02 -8.85
N ALA A 58 -7.04 8.20 -8.10
CA ALA A 58 -7.53 8.56 -6.77
C ALA A 58 -6.38 8.81 -5.78
N ILE A 59 -5.32 7.99 -5.82
CA ILE A 59 -4.12 8.16 -5.00
C ILE A 59 -3.37 9.43 -5.42
N ALA A 60 -3.10 9.60 -6.71
CA ALA A 60 -2.39 10.76 -7.24
C ALA A 60 -3.08 12.09 -6.88
N PHE A 61 -4.42 12.17 -7.00
CA PHE A 61 -5.17 13.36 -6.60
C PHE A 61 -5.02 13.67 -5.11
N ALA A 62 -5.07 12.63 -4.26
CA ALA A 62 -4.88 12.83 -2.82
C ALA A 62 -3.46 13.32 -2.49
N GLN A 63 -2.42 12.77 -3.13
CA GLN A 63 -1.03 13.21 -2.93
C GLN A 63 -0.80 14.65 -3.41
N GLN A 64 -1.41 15.06 -4.51
CA GLN A 64 -1.29 16.40 -5.08
C GLN A 64 -2.18 17.43 -4.40
N GLY A 65 -3.02 17.03 -3.44
CA GLY A 65 -3.97 17.91 -2.78
C GLY A 65 -5.06 18.45 -3.72
N VAL A 66 -5.35 17.74 -4.82
CA VAL A 66 -6.39 18.12 -5.79
C VAL A 66 -7.77 17.91 -5.15
N ALA A 67 -8.50 19.00 -4.98
CA ALA A 67 -9.88 18.97 -4.49
C ALA A 67 -10.85 19.12 -5.69
N PRO A 68 -11.53 18.05 -6.10
CA PRO A 68 -12.52 18.14 -7.17
C PRO A 68 -13.75 18.94 -6.71
N PRO A 69 -14.53 19.56 -7.65
CA PRO A 69 -15.72 20.33 -7.29
C PRO A 69 -16.80 19.52 -6.58
N ARG A 70 -16.81 18.22 -6.75
CA ARG A 70 -17.68 17.28 -6.04
C ARG A 70 -16.85 16.11 -5.52
N PRO A 71 -17.18 15.54 -4.32
CA PRO A 71 -16.46 14.41 -3.76
C PRO A 71 -16.43 13.22 -4.73
N LEU A 72 -15.26 12.68 -4.98
CA LEU A 72 -15.08 11.38 -5.64
C LEU A 72 -15.36 10.24 -4.64
N THR A 73 -15.31 9.00 -5.09
CA THR A 73 -15.69 7.82 -4.26
C THR A 73 -14.97 7.77 -2.92
N HIS A 74 -13.64 7.97 -2.89
CA HIS A 74 -12.88 7.92 -1.64
C HIS A 74 -13.08 9.17 -0.78
N ASP A 75 -13.36 10.32 -1.38
CA ASP A 75 -13.73 11.53 -0.64
C ASP A 75 -15.09 11.35 0.03
N LEU A 76 -16.07 10.81 -0.72
CA LEU A 76 -17.39 10.48 -0.18
C LEU A 76 -17.28 9.42 0.93
N LEU A 77 -16.47 8.38 0.75
CA LEU A 77 -16.27 7.35 1.79
C LEU A 77 -15.71 7.97 3.08
N LYS A 78 -14.70 8.84 2.98
CA LYS A 78 -14.18 9.60 4.13
C LYS A 78 -15.29 10.40 4.81
N ASP A 79 -16.10 11.12 4.04
CA ASP A 79 -17.18 11.97 4.57
C ASP A 79 -18.28 11.13 5.24
N VAL A 80 -18.63 9.96 4.68
CA VAL A 80 -19.59 9.02 5.28
C VAL A 80 -19.07 8.47 6.60
N ILE A 81 -17.80 8.06 6.67
CA ILE A 81 -17.17 7.58 7.90
C ILE A 81 -17.26 8.66 8.99
N ALA A 82 -16.86 9.89 8.66
CA ALA A 82 -16.92 11.01 9.60
C ALA A 82 -18.35 11.36 10.02
N ALA A 83 -19.32 11.33 9.08
CA ALA A 83 -20.73 11.61 9.36
C ALA A 83 -21.37 10.55 10.29
N THR A 84 -20.84 9.33 10.32
CA THR A 84 -21.28 8.28 11.25
C THR A 84 -20.58 8.34 12.61
N GLY A 85 -19.73 9.35 12.84
CA GLY A 85 -19.02 9.55 14.10
C GLY A 85 -17.83 8.64 14.31
N ASN A 86 -17.27 8.08 13.23
CA ASN A 86 -16.11 7.21 13.27
C ASN A 86 -14.91 7.85 12.54
N SER A 87 -13.72 7.35 12.83
CA SER A 87 -12.50 7.70 12.09
C SER A 87 -11.64 6.47 11.80
N VAL A 88 -10.89 6.52 10.70
CA VAL A 88 -9.87 5.51 10.41
C VAL A 88 -8.64 5.85 11.25
N SER A 89 -8.28 4.97 12.17
CA SER A 89 -7.13 5.15 13.05
C SER A 89 -5.82 4.78 12.37
N GLN A 90 -5.84 3.72 11.55
CA GLN A 90 -4.69 3.27 10.77
C GLN A 90 -5.12 2.32 9.64
N VAL A 91 -4.21 2.14 8.69
CA VAL A 91 -4.34 1.17 7.59
C VAL A 91 -3.24 0.13 7.74
N HIS A 92 -3.58 -1.15 7.63
CA HIS A 92 -2.64 -2.25 7.63
C HIS A 92 -2.64 -2.97 6.28
N LEU A 93 -1.46 -3.12 5.67
CA LEU A 93 -1.20 -4.04 4.57
C LEU A 93 -0.79 -5.37 5.21
N THR A 94 -1.69 -6.35 5.20
CA THR A 94 -1.58 -7.55 6.05
C THR A 94 -0.80 -8.69 5.40
N GLY A 95 -0.81 -8.78 4.07
CA GLY A 95 -0.10 -9.86 3.37
C GLY A 95 -0.42 -9.96 1.89
N ILE A 96 0.16 -10.97 1.27
CA ILE A 96 -0.09 -11.35 -0.12
C ILE A 96 -0.45 -12.85 -0.19
N LYS A 97 -1.44 -13.21 -1.00
CA LYS A 97 -1.84 -14.61 -1.24
C LYS A 97 -2.15 -14.78 -2.72
N ASN A 98 -1.46 -15.70 -3.38
CA ASN A 98 -1.63 -15.97 -4.82
C ASN A 98 -1.53 -14.68 -5.68
N GLY A 99 -0.56 -13.82 -5.38
CA GLY A 99 -0.38 -12.53 -6.08
C GLY A 99 -1.40 -11.44 -5.72
N VAL A 100 -2.33 -11.69 -4.80
CA VAL A 100 -3.33 -10.72 -4.35
C VAL A 100 -2.92 -10.14 -3.00
N PHE A 101 -2.73 -8.83 -2.95
CA PHE A 101 -2.45 -8.09 -1.72
C PHE A 101 -3.72 -7.85 -0.91
N TYR A 102 -3.59 -7.90 0.42
CA TYR A 102 -4.67 -7.69 1.37
C TYR A 102 -4.37 -6.51 2.29
N ALA A 103 -5.41 -5.78 2.63
CA ALA A 103 -5.35 -4.67 3.57
C ALA A 103 -6.55 -4.66 4.51
N GLU A 104 -6.40 -3.95 5.62
CA GLU A 104 -7.45 -3.71 6.61
C GLU A 104 -7.45 -2.24 7.02
N LEU A 105 -8.65 -1.70 7.17
CA LEU A 105 -8.90 -0.41 7.78
C LEU A 105 -9.22 -0.65 9.26
N LEU A 106 -8.46 -0.04 10.16
CA LEU A 106 -8.73 -0.08 11.58
C LEU A 106 -9.39 1.23 12.01
N PHE A 107 -10.49 1.13 12.70
CA PHE A 107 -11.26 2.27 13.17
C PHE A 107 -10.98 2.58 14.64
N ASP A 108 -11.26 3.81 15.06
CA ASP A 108 -11.10 4.29 16.44
C ASP A 108 -11.98 3.54 17.45
N ASN A 109 -13.08 2.97 16.99
CA ASN A 109 -14.00 2.15 17.80
C ASN A 109 -13.61 0.66 17.86
N GLY A 110 -12.44 0.27 17.30
CA GLY A 110 -11.93 -1.09 17.28
C GLY A 110 -12.53 -1.99 16.19
N VAL A 111 -13.33 -1.45 15.29
CA VAL A 111 -13.83 -2.20 14.12
C VAL A 111 -12.72 -2.32 13.09
N GLU A 112 -12.61 -3.49 12.49
CA GLU A 112 -11.68 -3.79 11.40
C GLU A 112 -12.49 -4.12 10.13
N VAL A 113 -12.06 -3.54 9.00
CA VAL A 113 -12.73 -3.74 7.71
C VAL A 113 -11.70 -4.13 6.67
N SER A 114 -11.88 -5.31 6.06
CA SER A 114 -11.03 -5.75 4.95
C SER A 114 -11.23 -4.85 3.73
N ALA A 115 -10.12 -4.50 3.07
CA ALA A 115 -10.10 -3.61 1.93
C ALA A 115 -9.06 -4.05 0.90
N ARG A 116 -9.20 -3.59 -0.34
CA ARG A 116 -8.10 -3.65 -1.29
C ARG A 116 -7.03 -2.64 -0.87
N PRO A 117 -5.73 -2.96 -1.02
CA PRO A 117 -4.65 -2.02 -0.68
C PRO A 117 -4.80 -0.64 -1.32
N SER A 118 -5.15 -0.57 -2.60
CA SER A 118 -5.36 0.69 -3.33
C SER A 118 -6.44 1.57 -2.71
N ASP A 119 -7.58 1.00 -2.28
CA ASP A 119 -8.66 1.74 -1.62
C ASP A 119 -8.24 2.20 -0.23
N ALA A 120 -7.57 1.34 0.52
CA ALA A 120 -7.07 1.64 1.85
C ALA A 120 -6.03 2.78 1.81
N ILE A 121 -5.08 2.74 0.87
CA ILE A 121 -4.07 3.79 0.65
C ILE A 121 -4.75 5.10 0.24
N ALA A 122 -5.68 5.06 -0.73
CA ALA A 122 -6.40 6.25 -1.19
C ALA A 122 -7.21 6.91 -0.06
N LEU A 123 -7.76 6.10 0.85
CA LEU A 123 -8.47 6.60 2.04
C LEU A 123 -7.51 7.13 3.09
N ALA A 124 -6.39 6.43 3.37
CA ALA A 124 -5.36 6.87 4.31
C ALA A 124 -4.83 8.27 3.96
N LEU A 125 -4.51 8.51 2.69
CA LEU A 125 -4.05 9.82 2.21
C LEU A 125 -5.06 10.95 2.42
N ARG A 126 -6.37 10.63 2.46
CA ARG A 126 -7.46 11.60 2.67
C ARG A 126 -7.79 11.83 4.13
N THR A 127 -7.57 10.82 4.97
CA THR A 127 -7.88 10.88 6.41
C THR A 127 -6.67 11.28 7.24
N GLY A 128 -5.46 11.17 6.69
CA GLY A 128 -4.20 11.32 7.42
C GLY A 128 -3.86 10.11 8.29
N ALA A 129 -4.57 8.99 8.12
CA ALA A 129 -4.29 7.76 8.86
C ALA A 129 -2.92 7.18 8.47
N PRO A 130 -2.10 6.74 9.43
CA PRO A 130 -0.83 6.09 9.13
C PRO A 130 -1.04 4.75 8.44
N ILE A 131 -0.10 4.39 7.55
CA ILE A 131 -0.08 3.12 6.84
C ILE A 131 1.02 2.25 7.44
N TYR A 132 0.69 0.98 7.68
CA TYR A 132 1.63 -0.03 8.15
C TYR A 132 1.62 -1.23 7.21
N GLY A 133 2.79 -1.85 7.04
CA GLY A 133 2.94 -3.14 6.35
C GLY A 133 3.42 -4.19 7.33
N SER A 134 2.85 -5.39 7.30
CA SER A 134 3.37 -6.49 8.12
C SER A 134 4.82 -6.81 7.70
N ASN A 135 5.67 -7.14 8.67
CA ASN A 135 7.06 -7.50 8.37
C ASN A 135 7.15 -8.75 7.48
N ALA A 136 6.17 -9.65 7.59
CA ALA A 136 6.06 -10.81 6.72
C ALA A 136 5.81 -10.40 5.25
N LEU A 137 4.88 -9.46 5.03
CA LEU A 137 4.62 -8.92 3.69
C LEU A 137 5.85 -8.22 3.11
N LEU A 138 6.54 -7.41 3.92
CA LEU A 138 7.74 -6.70 3.49
C LEU A 138 8.92 -7.64 3.23
N ALA A 139 8.98 -8.79 3.89
CA ALA A 139 9.96 -9.83 3.61
C ALA A 139 9.63 -10.61 2.32
N GLU A 140 8.35 -10.80 2.01
CA GLU A 140 7.89 -11.58 0.84
C GLU A 140 7.87 -10.75 -0.45
N ALA A 141 7.39 -9.50 -0.37
CA ALA A 141 7.13 -8.66 -1.55
C ALA A 141 7.88 -7.31 -1.53
N GLY A 142 8.65 -7.04 -0.49
CA GLY A 142 9.48 -5.85 -0.42
C GLY A 142 10.74 -6.00 -1.26
N ILE A 143 11.22 -4.89 -1.81
CA ILE A 143 12.48 -4.80 -2.53
C ILE A 143 13.41 -3.82 -1.82
N GLU A 144 14.68 -4.12 -1.73
CA GLU A 144 15.69 -3.19 -1.25
C GLU A 144 16.25 -2.37 -2.42
N MET A 145 16.32 -1.05 -2.23
CA MET A 145 16.94 -0.14 -3.16
C MET A 145 18.10 0.57 -2.45
N ASN A 146 19.25 0.67 -3.12
CA ASN A 146 20.35 1.50 -2.64
C ASN A 146 20.01 3.00 -2.75
N GLU A 147 20.85 3.87 -2.16
CA GLU A 147 20.66 5.33 -2.19
C GLU A 147 20.69 5.93 -3.62
N GLU A 148 21.12 5.16 -4.61
CA GLU A 148 21.19 5.53 -6.02
C GLU A 148 19.93 5.09 -6.80
N GLY A 149 18.94 4.47 -6.12
CA GLY A 149 17.69 4.02 -6.73
C GLY A 149 17.80 2.69 -7.51
N GLU A 150 18.95 2.02 -7.42
CA GLU A 150 19.19 0.70 -8.03
C GLU A 150 18.78 -0.42 -7.08
N VAL A 151 18.13 -1.45 -7.62
CA VAL A 151 17.76 -2.66 -6.87
C VAL A 151 19.02 -3.48 -6.59
N SER A 152 19.28 -3.79 -5.31
CA SER A 152 20.42 -4.62 -4.93
C SER A 152 20.29 -6.03 -5.50
N PRO A 153 21.36 -6.62 -6.10
CA PRO A 153 21.31 -7.92 -6.79
C PRO A 153 21.07 -9.13 -5.90
N ASP A 154 20.96 -8.97 -4.58
CA ASP A 154 21.08 -10.09 -3.61
C ASP A 154 19.74 -10.63 -3.09
N ASP A 155 18.59 -10.06 -3.48
CA ASP A 155 17.26 -10.45 -2.97
C ASP A 155 16.48 -11.41 -3.89
N SER A 156 17.16 -12.39 -4.52
CA SER A 156 16.52 -13.41 -5.35
C SER A 156 16.05 -14.66 -4.58
N ALA A 157 15.59 -14.53 -3.33
CA ALA A 157 15.15 -15.68 -2.53
C ALA A 157 13.73 -15.48 -1.96
N GLY A 158 12.74 -15.42 -2.83
CA GLY A 158 11.33 -15.53 -2.47
C GLY A 158 10.52 -16.00 -3.66
N SER A 159 10.21 -17.32 -3.71
CA SER A 159 9.45 -17.93 -4.80
C SER A 159 7.99 -17.53 -4.80
N GLY A 160 7.68 -16.40 -5.42
CA GLY A 160 6.32 -15.94 -5.63
C GLY A 160 6.31 -14.88 -6.71
N ASN A 161 6.20 -15.29 -7.96
CA ASN A 161 6.13 -14.40 -9.13
C ASN A 161 7.46 -13.78 -9.59
N GLU A 162 8.49 -14.61 -9.79
CA GLU A 162 9.78 -14.19 -10.37
C GLU A 162 9.63 -13.30 -11.62
N GLY A 163 8.58 -13.52 -12.41
CA GLY A 163 8.30 -12.71 -13.60
C GLY A 163 7.81 -11.29 -13.35
N GLU A 164 7.22 -10.98 -12.20
CA GLU A 164 6.74 -9.62 -11.86
C GLU A 164 7.86 -8.81 -11.20
N VAL A 165 8.66 -9.43 -10.35
CA VAL A 165 9.82 -8.78 -9.73
C VAL A 165 10.90 -8.49 -10.77
N GLU A 166 11.11 -9.39 -11.73
CA GLU A 166 12.08 -9.21 -12.81
C GLU A 166 11.68 -8.09 -13.78
N ARG A 167 10.39 -7.99 -14.12
CA ARG A 167 9.86 -6.85 -14.92
C ARG A 167 9.97 -5.52 -14.17
N PHE A 168 9.82 -5.55 -12.86
CA PHE A 168 9.97 -4.33 -12.05
C PHE A 168 11.43 -3.88 -11.95
N ARG A 169 12.37 -4.83 -11.89
CA ARG A 169 13.82 -4.54 -11.98
C ARG A 169 14.19 -3.90 -13.31
N GLU A 170 13.74 -4.49 -14.42
CA GLU A 170 13.96 -3.91 -15.76
C GLU A 170 13.35 -2.50 -15.89
N PHE A 171 12.24 -2.25 -15.22
CA PHE A 171 11.60 -0.95 -15.19
C PHE A 171 12.42 0.09 -14.41
N LEU A 172 12.96 -0.28 -13.25
CA LEU A 172 13.80 0.63 -12.45
C LEU A 172 15.13 0.96 -13.12
N ASP A 173 15.72 0.02 -13.85
CA ASP A 173 16.95 0.25 -14.64
C ASP A 173 16.76 1.24 -15.81
N GLN A 174 15.52 1.54 -16.18
CA GLN A 174 15.20 2.45 -17.29
C GLN A 174 14.76 3.85 -16.84
N ILE A 175 14.70 4.11 -15.52
CA ILE A 175 14.26 5.40 -14.98
C ILE A 175 15.47 6.28 -14.72
N ASP A 176 15.50 7.46 -15.36
CA ASP A 176 16.47 8.49 -15.06
C ASP A 176 16.09 9.18 -13.72
N PRO A 177 17.05 9.38 -12.78
CA PRO A 177 16.80 10.12 -11.54
C PRO A 177 16.23 11.53 -11.76
N GLU A 178 16.42 12.11 -12.93
CA GLU A 178 15.88 13.42 -13.28
C GLU A 178 14.36 13.41 -13.54
N ASP A 179 13.76 12.25 -13.81
CA ASP A 179 12.30 12.11 -13.95
C ASP A 179 11.53 12.25 -12.62
N PHE A 180 12.23 12.29 -11.51
CA PHE A 180 11.69 12.49 -10.15
C PHE A 180 11.75 13.96 -9.68
N ALA A 181 12.35 14.86 -10.45
CA ALA A 181 12.43 16.28 -10.11
C ALA A 181 11.20 17.03 -10.64
N ILE A 182 10.27 17.36 -9.74
CA ILE A 182 9.26 18.41 -9.92
C ILE A 182 9.49 19.46 -8.85
#